data_0ca3c6154335dfaf4c31bb51e601b70f
#
_entry.id   0ca3c6154335dfaf4c31bb51e601b70f
#
_cell.length_a   1.000
_cell.length_b   1.000
_cell.length_c   1.000
_cell.angle_alpha   90.00
_cell.angle_beta   90.00
_cell.angle_gamma   90.00
#
_symmetry.space_group_name_H-M   'P 1'
#
loop_
_entity.id
_entity.type
_entity.pdbx_description
1 polymer ?
#
loop_
_entity_poly.entity_id
_entity_poly.type
_entity_poly.pdbx_seq_one_letter_code
_entity_poly.pdbx_strand_id
1 'polypeptide(L)'
;MKSNQVFYLFFAAIAIVFGLAGCDSSGGKNTSMMPRAKGEPSEVILVMDSTLWNGELGVEVRRTFSAPVPGLLQDEPLFSLKQVHPLNFVSILRQARNIIFVTVLENNSKAGQRMKSYFTQESLDRIRSESDLYMLTKEDEFAQGQKVLHLFGNTEEELMRNLVQHREALRDYFMKIEINRIQDKLFAGTMEKNISKMLKSNHDFTMKIPYGYKVSMNEDNFVWLRQLDREVEKNIYVYYEDYRDEKSFNLKPLVDLRDKIGETYIYDIEDKEVFMTTETLVPLDSNRVNFNNKFAVSLRGMWKLSKNALGGAFVSYAFVDEELNRFYYIEGYIVNPGKKKRDVIREMMAILNTFKTTGESQANA
;
A
#
# COMPACT_ATOMS: atom_id res chain seq x y z
N MET A 1 -12.96 37.96 0.68
CA MET A 1 -13.89 37.12 -0.08
C MET A 1 -13.37 36.98 -1.52
N LYS A 2 -12.58 35.99 -1.84
CA LYS A 2 -12.21 35.44 -3.19
C LYS A 2 -10.91 34.65 -3.02
N SER A 3 -10.95 33.40 -2.56
CA SER A 3 -9.80 32.49 -2.59
C SER A 3 -10.15 31.00 -2.45
N ASN A 4 -11.44 30.60 -2.51
CA ASN A 4 -11.83 29.21 -2.24
C ASN A 4 -12.35 28.43 -3.45
N GLN A 5 -12.08 28.83 -4.69
CA GLN A 5 -12.62 28.13 -5.88
C GLN A 5 -11.61 27.33 -6.69
N VAL A 6 -10.32 27.33 -6.35
CA VAL A 6 -9.29 26.61 -7.15
C VAL A 6 -9.02 25.19 -6.65
N PHE A 7 -9.45 24.84 -5.44
CA PHE A 7 -9.15 23.54 -4.83
C PHE A 7 -10.11 22.39 -5.19
N TYR A 8 -11.27 22.71 -5.77
CA TYR A 8 -12.29 21.67 -6.11
C TYR A 8 -12.19 21.07 -7.52
N LEU A 9 -11.34 21.60 -8.37
CA LEU A 9 -11.24 21.16 -9.79
C LEU A 9 -10.27 19.98 -10.03
N PHE A 10 -9.46 19.61 -9.05
CA PHE A 10 -8.51 18.47 -9.21
C PHE A 10 -9.10 17.10 -8.80
N PHE A 11 -10.23 17.09 -8.09
CA PHE A 11 -10.87 15.84 -7.64
C PHE A 11 -11.95 15.29 -8.57
N ALA A 12 -12.38 16.07 -9.56
CA ALA A 12 -13.48 15.69 -10.46
C ALA A 12 -13.09 14.79 -11.64
N ALA A 13 -11.80 14.59 -11.90
CA ALA A 13 -11.32 13.83 -13.05
C ALA A 13 -11.20 12.31 -12.84
N ILE A 14 -11.35 11.81 -11.61
CA ILE A 14 -11.22 10.37 -11.29
C ILE A 14 -12.58 9.64 -11.21
N ALA A 15 -13.70 10.36 -11.21
CA ALA A 15 -15.04 9.79 -10.97
C ALA A 15 -15.79 9.31 -12.22
N ILE A 16 -15.22 9.37 -13.43
CA ILE A 16 -15.98 9.08 -14.69
C ILE A 16 -15.68 7.68 -15.27
N VAL A 17 -14.95 6.80 -14.61
CA VAL A 17 -14.70 5.43 -15.14
C VAL A 17 -15.73 4.38 -14.64
N PHE A 18 -16.71 4.74 -13.81
CA PHE A 18 -17.66 3.78 -13.23
C PHE A 18 -19.03 3.67 -13.92
N GLY A 19 -19.18 4.13 -15.14
CA GLY A 19 -20.51 4.24 -15.75
C GLY A 19 -20.67 3.75 -17.18
N LEU A 20 -20.08 2.61 -17.57
CA LEU A 20 -20.57 1.86 -18.75
C LEU A 20 -20.50 0.36 -18.45
N ALA A 21 -21.47 -0.10 -17.66
CA ALA A 21 -21.88 -1.49 -17.72
C ALA A 21 -22.55 -1.71 -19.09
N GLY A 22 -21.74 -1.96 -20.13
CA GLY A 22 -22.20 -2.60 -21.33
C GLY A 22 -22.74 -3.96 -20.91
N CYS A 23 -24.03 -4.20 -21.12
CA CYS A 23 -24.62 -5.53 -21.08
C CYS A 23 -23.91 -6.39 -22.13
N ASP A 24 -22.80 -7.01 -21.72
CA ASP A 24 -22.29 -8.16 -22.44
C ASP A 24 -23.01 -9.38 -21.90
N SER A 25 -23.78 -10.01 -22.77
CA SER A 25 -24.42 -11.31 -22.54
C SER A 25 -23.34 -12.38 -22.45
N SER A 26 -22.51 -12.32 -21.44
CA SER A 26 -21.59 -13.38 -21.10
C SER A 26 -22.27 -14.31 -20.13
N GLY A 27 -22.52 -15.52 -20.57
CA GLY A 27 -22.81 -16.65 -19.68
C GLY A 27 -21.80 -16.60 -18.54
N GLY A 28 -22.27 -16.40 -17.30
CA GLY A 28 -21.43 -16.21 -16.13
C GLY A 28 -20.36 -17.30 -16.09
N LYS A 29 -19.09 -16.91 -16.17
CA LYS A 29 -17.98 -17.84 -15.94
C LYS A 29 -18.23 -18.47 -14.58
N ASN A 30 -18.40 -19.80 -14.55
CA ASN A 30 -18.62 -20.51 -13.30
C ASN A 30 -17.29 -20.50 -12.53
N THR A 31 -17.03 -19.40 -11.79
CA THR A 31 -15.79 -19.17 -11.06
C THR A 31 -15.53 -20.23 -9.99
N SER A 32 -16.58 -20.96 -9.56
CA SER A 32 -16.46 -22.04 -8.58
C SER A 32 -15.58 -23.21 -9.06
N MET A 33 -15.39 -23.37 -10.38
CA MET A 33 -14.54 -24.42 -10.98
C MET A 33 -13.12 -23.96 -11.28
N MET A 34 -12.80 -22.67 -11.08
CA MET A 34 -11.45 -22.15 -11.30
C MET A 34 -10.51 -22.54 -10.17
N PRO A 35 -9.23 -22.84 -10.47
CA PRO A 35 -8.23 -23.04 -9.43
C PRO A 35 -8.06 -21.74 -8.62
N ARG A 36 -7.73 -21.86 -7.34
CA ARG A 36 -7.37 -20.67 -6.53
C ARG A 36 -6.03 -20.12 -6.96
N ALA A 37 -5.92 -18.79 -7.00
CA ALA A 37 -4.68 -18.12 -7.28
C ALA A 37 -3.63 -18.41 -6.19
N LYS A 38 -2.35 -18.58 -6.61
CA LYS A 38 -1.21 -18.96 -5.78
C LYS A 38 -0.05 -17.99 -6.00
N GLY A 39 0.85 -17.91 -5.05
CA GLY A 39 2.07 -17.10 -5.11
C GLY A 39 2.39 -16.44 -3.79
N GLU A 40 3.61 -15.96 -3.68
CA GLU A 40 4.08 -15.24 -2.49
C GLU A 40 3.49 -13.83 -2.42
N PRO A 41 3.41 -13.24 -1.22
CA PRO A 41 3.05 -11.84 -1.08
C PRO A 41 3.91 -10.95 -1.97
N SER A 42 3.28 -9.96 -2.61
CA SER A 42 3.97 -8.98 -3.46
C SER A 42 4.69 -9.56 -4.70
N GLU A 43 4.49 -10.83 -5.01
CA GLU A 43 4.97 -11.43 -6.25
C GLU A 43 4.05 -11.06 -7.41
N VAL A 44 4.67 -10.71 -8.54
CA VAL A 44 3.98 -10.37 -9.79
C VAL A 44 4.62 -11.14 -10.94
N ILE A 45 3.83 -11.92 -11.66
CA ILE A 45 4.24 -12.48 -12.96
C ILE A 45 4.07 -11.39 -14.02
N LEU A 46 5.17 -10.97 -14.61
CA LEU A 46 5.20 -9.96 -15.67
C LEU A 46 5.36 -10.63 -17.02
N VAL A 47 4.31 -10.60 -17.83
CA VAL A 47 4.32 -11.18 -19.19
C VAL A 47 4.65 -10.07 -20.18
N MET A 48 5.85 -10.14 -20.75
CA MET A 48 6.39 -9.11 -21.62
C MET A 48 7.42 -9.72 -22.59
N ASP A 49 7.44 -9.22 -23.84
CA ASP A 49 8.47 -9.58 -24.81
C ASP A 49 9.88 -9.32 -24.23
N SER A 50 10.77 -10.29 -24.36
CA SER A 50 12.12 -10.20 -23.76
C SER A 50 12.96 -9.06 -24.37
N THR A 51 12.73 -8.69 -25.63
CA THR A 51 13.41 -7.54 -26.25
C THR A 51 13.00 -6.25 -25.58
N LEU A 52 11.69 -6.04 -25.41
CA LEU A 52 11.14 -4.87 -24.69
C LEU A 52 11.54 -4.86 -23.20
N TRP A 53 11.60 -6.04 -22.56
CA TRP A 53 12.05 -6.15 -21.16
C TRP A 53 13.52 -5.72 -20.97
N ASN A 54 14.38 -6.03 -21.93
CA ASN A 54 15.79 -5.67 -21.90
C ASN A 54 16.04 -4.22 -22.41
N GLY A 55 15.03 -3.57 -23.01
CA GLY A 55 15.06 -2.20 -23.49
C GLY A 55 14.63 -1.17 -22.43
N GLU A 56 14.39 0.05 -22.89
CA GLU A 56 14.02 1.20 -22.05
C GLU A 56 12.66 1.02 -21.38
N LEU A 57 11.68 0.45 -22.08
CA LEU A 57 10.38 0.13 -21.52
C LEU A 57 10.49 -0.81 -20.33
N GLY A 58 11.37 -1.83 -20.39
CA GLY A 58 11.61 -2.73 -19.27
C GLY A 58 12.26 -2.02 -18.08
N VAL A 59 13.14 -1.03 -18.32
CA VAL A 59 13.68 -0.17 -17.26
C VAL A 59 12.55 0.59 -16.56
N GLU A 60 11.63 1.18 -17.35
CA GLU A 60 10.53 1.97 -16.78
C GLU A 60 9.51 1.09 -16.03
N VAL A 61 9.23 -0.10 -16.52
CA VAL A 61 8.39 -1.09 -15.81
C VAL A 61 9.03 -1.46 -14.46
N ARG A 62 10.35 -1.71 -14.42
CA ARG A 62 11.06 -1.97 -13.15
C ARG A 62 11.03 -0.77 -12.21
N ARG A 63 11.24 0.45 -12.73
CA ARG A 63 11.12 1.68 -11.96
C ARG A 63 9.72 1.85 -11.36
N THR A 64 8.69 1.44 -12.08
CA THR A 64 7.31 1.57 -11.62
C THR A 64 6.99 0.53 -10.54
N PHE A 65 7.26 -0.74 -10.76
CA PHE A 65 6.77 -1.80 -9.88
C PHE A 65 7.83 -2.41 -8.95
N SER A 66 9.11 -2.32 -9.30
CA SER A 66 10.20 -2.97 -8.54
C SER A 66 11.18 -1.96 -7.92
N ALA A 67 10.77 -0.69 -7.83
CA ALA A 67 11.54 0.31 -7.09
C ALA A 67 11.74 -0.14 -5.63
N PRO A 68 12.83 0.28 -4.97
CA PRO A 68 13.03 0.05 -3.54
C PRO A 68 11.87 0.59 -2.71
N VAL A 69 11.51 -0.11 -1.64
CA VAL A 69 10.54 0.39 -0.66
C VAL A 69 11.16 1.62 0.04
N PRO A 70 10.52 2.79 -0.03
CA PRO A 70 11.08 3.99 0.57
C PRO A 70 11.22 3.86 2.09
N GLY A 71 12.26 4.49 2.65
CA GLY A 71 12.50 4.53 4.10
C GLY A 71 13.11 3.24 4.68
N LEU A 72 13.50 2.25 3.88
CA LEU A 72 14.21 1.05 4.34
C LEU A 72 15.72 1.18 4.09
N LEU A 73 16.51 0.65 5.03
CA LEU A 73 17.97 0.59 4.89
C LEU A 73 18.41 -0.40 3.80
N GLN A 74 17.68 -1.50 3.63
CA GLN A 74 17.96 -2.52 2.62
C GLN A 74 17.05 -2.31 1.42
N ASP A 75 17.60 -2.45 0.22
CA ASP A 75 16.85 -2.38 -1.02
C ASP A 75 15.92 -3.61 -1.17
N GLU A 76 14.71 -3.46 -0.69
CA GLU A 76 13.63 -4.42 -0.92
C GLU A 76 12.70 -3.86 -1.99
N PRO A 77 12.41 -4.61 -3.08
CA PRO A 77 11.53 -4.09 -4.13
C PRO A 77 10.09 -3.97 -3.65
N LEU A 78 9.39 -2.94 -4.13
CA LEU A 78 7.94 -2.78 -3.88
C LEU A 78 7.19 -4.06 -4.26
N PHE A 79 7.43 -4.58 -5.46
CA PHE A 79 6.91 -5.87 -5.92
C PHE A 79 8.04 -6.69 -6.53
N SER A 80 8.01 -8.00 -6.28
CA SER A 80 8.97 -8.95 -6.82
C SER A 80 8.52 -9.39 -8.22
N LEU A 81 9.05 -8.75 -9.25
CA LEU A 81 8.71 -9.06 -10.64
C LEU A 81 9.41 -10.34 -11.10
N LYS A 82 8.64 -11.26 -11.66
CA LYS A 82 9.15 -12.44 -12.40
C LYS A 82 8.75 -12.32 -13.86
N GLN A 83 9.68 -11.88 -14.70
CA GLN A 83 9.43 -11.74 -16.13
C GLN A 83 9.29 -13.10 -16.80
N VAL A 84 8.28 -13.18 -17.67
CA VAL A 84 7.96 -14.35 -18.49
C VAL A 84 7.75 -13.93 -19.93
N HIS A 85 8.46 -14.59 -20.85
CA HIS A 85 8.23 -14.37 -22.28
C HIS A 85 6.81 -14.84 -22.67
N PRO A 86 6.05 -14.11 -23.51
CA PRO A 86 4.66 -14.43 -23.84
C PRO A 86 4.40 -15.83 -24.33
N LEU A 87 5.31 -16.42 -25.08
CA LEU A 87 5.20 -17.80 -25.58
C LEU A 87 5.43 -18.87 -24.49
N ASN A 88 6.06 -18.49 -23.37
CA ASN A 88 6.35 -19.36 -22.22
C ASN A 88 5.34 -19.18 -21.08
N PHE A 89 4.28 -18.39 -21.28
CA PHE A 89 3.23 -18.19 -20.30
C PHE A 89 2.28 -19.39 -20.27
N VAL A 90 2.69 -20.42 -19.54
CA VAL A 90 2.00 -21.71 -19.44
C VAL A 90 0.96 -21.74 -18.31
N SER A 91 0.17 -22.82 -18.23
CA SER A 91 -0.99 -22.95 -17.33
C SER A 91 -0.65 -22.75 -15.85
N ILE A 92 0.52 -23.21 -15.39
CA ILE A 92 0.92 -23.04 -13.98
C ILE A 92 1.14 -21.54 -13.62
N LEU A 93 1.70 -20.76 -14.54
CA LEU A 93 1.94 -19.32 -14.35
C LEU A 93 0.65 -18.52 -14.38
N ARG A 94 -0.38 -19.02 -15.07
CA ARG A 94 -1.72 -18.42 -15.10
C ARG A 94 -2.42 -18.46 -13.74
N GLN A 95 -1.95 -19.30 -12.80
CA GLN A 95 -2.50 -19.33 -11.44
C GLN A 95 -1.86 -18.32 -10.51
N ALA A 96 -0.97 -17.46 -10.99
CA ALA A 96 -0.35 -16.43 -10.15
C ALA A 96 -1.38 -15.44 -9.61
N ARG A 97 -1.17 -14.96 -8.38
CA ARG A 97 -2.08 -14.00 -7.71
C ARG A 97 -2.13 -12.66 -8.41
N ASN A 98 -0.99 -12.20 -8.93
CA ASN A 98 -0.88 -10.95 -9.67
C ASN A 98 -0.19 -11.21 -11.00
N ILE A 99 -0.80 -10.75 -12.07
CA ILE A 99 -0.22 -10.82 -13.41
C ILE A 99 -0.27 -9.43 -14.03
N ILE A 100 0.82 -9.02 -14.64
CA ILE A 100 0.90 -7.83 -15.48
C ILE A 100 1.24 -8.27 -16.89
N PHE A 101 0.39 -7.92 -17.84
CA PHE A 101 0.68 -8.03 -19.27
C PHE A 101 1.13 -6.68 -19.79
N VAL A 102 2.26 -6.65 -20.52
CA VAL A 102 2.77 -5.43 -21.17
C VAL A 102 2.73 -5.62 -22.67
N THR A 103 1.89 -4.85 -23.36
CA THR A 103 1.58 -5.01 -24.79
C THR A 103 1.88 -3.72 -25.56
N VAL A 104 2.70 -3.80 -26.59
CA VAL A 104 2.93 -2.72 -27.56
C VAL A 104 2.32 -3.15 -28.90
N LEU A 105 1.35 -2.37 -29.44
CA LEU A 105 0.58 -2.79 -30.62
C LEU A 105 1.41 -2.82 -31.89
N GLU A 106 2.41 -1.98 -32.02
CA GLU A 106 3.35 -1.98 -33.17
C GLU A 106 4.30 -3.19 -33.17
N ASN A 107 4.44 -3.89 -32.04
CA ASN A 107 5.26 -5.10 -31.97
C ASN A 107 4.61 -6.24 -32.77
N ASN A 108 5.19 -6.53 -33.93
CA ASN A 108 4.73 -7.59 -34.85
C ASN A 108 5.48 -8.92 -34.71
N SER A 109 6.35 -9.05 -33.70
CA SER A 109 6.98 -10.33 -33.36
C SER A 109 5.95 -11.40 -32.99
N LYS A 110 6.35 -12.66 -32.98
CA LYS A 110 5.48 -13.75 -32.47
C LYS A 110 5.00 -13.48 -31.04
N ALA A 111 5.86 -12.89 -30.19
CA ALA A 111 5.52 -12.51 -28.84
C ALA A 111 4.47 -11.38 -28.85
N GLY A 112 4.66 -10.32 -29.65
CA GLY A 112 3.69 -9.24 -29.82
C GLY A 112 2.33 -9.72 -30.32
N GLN A 113 2.32 -10.61 -31.30
CA GLN A 113 1.08 -11.24 -31.79
C GLN A 113 0.38 -12.04 -30.69
N ARG A 114 1.15 -12.79 -29.87
CA ARG A 114 0.60 -13.50 -28.69
C ARG A 114 0.01 -12.54 -27.68
N MET A 115 0.64 -11.41 -27.41
CA MET A 115 0.11 -10.39 -26.50
C MET A 115 -1.18 -9.78 -27.04
N LYS A 116 -1.23 -9.42 -28.31
CA LYS A 116 -2.46 -8.90 -28.96
C LYS A 116 -3.62 -9.89 -28.92
N SER A 117 -3.37 -11.21 -28.91
CA SER A 117 -4.42 -12.22 -28.85
C SER A 117 -5.20 -12.27 -27.52
N TYR A 118 -4.79 -11.54 -26.49
CA TYR A 118 -5.57 -11.36 -25.25
C TYR A 118 -6.65 -10.28 -25.35
N PHE A 119 -6.70 -9.55 -26.46
CA PHE A 119 -7.67 -8.48 -26.72
C PHE A 119 -8.64 -8.87 -27.83
N THR A 120 -9.88 -8.39 -27.76
CA THR A 120 -10.82 -8.43 -28.85
C THR A 120 -10.43 -7.39 -29.91
N GLN A 121 -10.93 -7.52 -31.14
CA GLN A 121 -10.69 -6.54 -32.18
C GLN A 121 -11.20 -5.15 -31.78
N GLU A 122 -12.37 -5.07 -31.16
CA GLU A 122 -12.95 -3.83 -30.64
C GLU A 122 -12.02 -3.18 -29.58
N SER A 123 -11.46 -3.98 -28.65
CA SER A 123 -10.49 -3.46 -27.67
C SER A 123 -9.23 -2.92 -28.33
N LEU A 124 -8.72 -3.60 -29.36
CA LEU A 124 -7.55 -3.14 -30.12
C LEU A 124 -7.84 -1.82 -30.87
N ASP A 125 -9.05 -1.69 -31.43
CA ASP A 125 -9.45 -0.47 -32.13
C ASP A 125 -9.63 0.72 -31.16
N ARG A 126 -10.17 0.46 -29.99
CA ARG A 126 -10.23 1.46 -28.91
C ARG A 126 -8.83 1.91 -28.46
N ILE A 127 -7.90 0.99 -28.22
CA ILE A 127 -6.52 1.33 -27.83
C ILE A 127 -5.87 2.21 -28.91
N ARG A 128 -6.15 1.96 -30.21
CA ARG A 128 -5.62 2.77 -31.31
C ARG A 128 -6.18 4.18 -31.36
N SER A 129 -7.43 4.36 -30.97
CA SER A 129 -8.15 5.64 -31.08
C SER A 129 -8.13 6.48 -29.81
N GLU A 130 -7.92 5.87 -28.65
CA GLU A 130 -7.99 6.53 -27.34
C GLU A 130 -6.58 6.57 -26.70
N SER A 131 -5.83 7.63 -26.89
CA SER A 131 -4.45 7.77 -26.38
C SER A 131 -4.32 7.74 -24.86
N ASP A 132 -5.40 8.09 -24.16
CA ASP A 132 -5.45 8.09 -22.68
C ASP A 132 -5.77 6.71 -22.11
N LEU A 133 -6.13 5.75 -22.97
CA LEU A 133 -6.42 4.38 -22.58
C LEU A 133 -5.12 3.56 -22.60
N TYR A 134 -4.51 3.38 -21.44
CA TYR A 134 -3.21 2.71 -21.29
C TYR A 134 -3.26 1.45 -20.41
N MET A 135 -4.39 1.21 -19.72
CA MET A 135 -4.52 0.06 -18.84
C MET A 135 -5.94 -0.50 -18.82
N LEU A 136 -6.03 -1.79 -18.52
CA LEU A 136 -7.26 -2.52 -18.22
C LEU A 136 -7.01 -3.48 -17.06
N THR A 137 -7.91 -3.52 -16.09
CA THR A 137 -7.84 -4.46 -14.97
C THR A 137 -8.91 -5.56 -15.13
N LYS A 138 -8.53 -6.79 -14.79
CA LYS A 138 -9.46 -7.91 -14.71
C LYS A 138 -9.28 -8.67 -13.41
N GLU A 139 -10.36 -9.23 -12.93
CA GLU A 139 -10.37 -10.13 -11.78
C GLU A 139 -10.70 -11.55 -12.25
N ASP A 140 -10.10 -12.54 -11.58
CA ASP A 140 -10.39 -13.95 -11.81
C ASP A 140 -10.33 -14.37 -13.29
N GLU A 141 -9.33 -13.88 -14.04
CA GLU A 141 -9.21 -14.20 -15.46
C GLU A 141 -8.86 -15.69 -15.69
N PHE A 142 -7.91 -16.20 -14.89
CA PHE A 142 -7.42 -17.58 -14.97
C PHE A 142 -7.55 -18.35 -13.66
N ALA A 143 -7.65 -17.66 -12.53
CA ALA A 143 -7.71 -18.27 -11.20
C ALA A 143 -8.50 -17.37 -10.24
N GLN A 144 -9.20 -17.98 -9.29
CA GLN A 144 -10.02 -17.29 -8.29
C GLN A 144 -9.15 -16.49 -7.31
N GLY A 145 -9.47 -15.21 -7.05
CA GLY A 145 -8.72 -14.28 -6.21
C GLY A 145 -7.52 -13.64 -6.92
N GLN A 146 -7.45 -13.78 -8.26
CA GLN A 146 -6.40 -13.21 -9.09
C GLN A 146 -6.70 -11.77 -9.48
N LYS A 147 -5.66 -10.95 -9.59
CA LYS A 147 -5.71 -9.62 -10.20
C LYS A 147 -4.80 -9.59 -11.41
N VAL A 148 -5.36 -9.17 -12.53
CA VAL A 148 -4.65 -9.05 -13.81
C VAL A 148 -4.68 -7.61 -14.25
N LEU A 149 -3.52 -7.05 -14.56
CA LEU A 149 -3.36 -5.72 -15.15
C LEU A 149 -2.81 -5.88 -16.58
N HIS A 150 -3.54 -5.37 -17.55
CA HIS A 150 -3.04 -5.19 -18.90
C HIS A 150 -2.57 -3.73 -19.04
N LEU A 151 -1.30 -3.53 -19.33
CA LEU A 151 -0.69 -2.27 -19.72
C LEU A 151 -0.45 -2.30 -21.22
N PHE A 152 -0.82 -1.26 -21.91
CA PHE A 152 -0.70 -1.22 -23.37
C PHE A 152 -0.52 0.18 -23.90
N GLY A 153 0.03 0.26 -25.11
CA GLY A 153 0.17 1.47 -25.91
C GLY A 153 0.30 1.11 -27.38
N ASN A 154 0.08 2.09 -28.26
CA ASN A 154 0.28 1.90 -29.68
C ASN A 154 1.77 1.71 -29.99
N THR A 155 2.62 2.56 -29.39
CA THR A 155 4.07 2.50 -29.50
C THR A 155 4.73 2.31 -28.13
N GLU A 156 6.01 1.98 -28.13
CA GLU A 156 6.81 1.84 -26.91
C GLU A 156 6.91 3.18 -26.15
N GLU A 157 7.11 4.29 -26.88
CA GLU A 157 7.21 5.63 -26.30
C GLU A 157 5.90 6.09 -25.67
N GLU A 158 4.75 5.78 -26.29
CA GLU A 158 3.43 6.08 -25.73
C GLU A 158 3.24 5.36 -24.39
N LEU A 159 3.53 4.07 -24.34
CA LEU A 159 3.40 3.30 -23.11
C LEU A 159 4.37 3.79 -22.02
N MET A 160 5.61 4.13 -22.38
CA MET A 160 6.57 4.71 -21.43
C MET A 160 6.08 6.04 -20.85
N ARG A 161 5.54 6.94 -21.68
CA ARG A 161 4.96 8.20 -21.18
C ARG A 161 3.84 7.94 -20.18
N ASN A 162 2.93 7.03 -20.49
CA ASN A 162 1.83 6.66 -19.60
C ASN A 162 2.32 6.04 -18.29
N LEU A 163 3.34 5.17 -18.33
CA LEU A 163 3.95 4.60 -17.13
C LEU A 163 4.59 5.67 -16.24
N VAL A 164 5.28 6.65 -16.82
CA VAL A 164 5.89 7.77 -16.07
C VAL A 164 4.81 8.65 -15.45
N GLN A 165 3.81 9.04 -16.25
CA GLN A 165 2.73 9.94 -15.81
C GLN A 165 1.85 9.32 -14.71
N HIS A 166 1.57 8.02 -14.78
CA HIS A 166 0.65 7.32 -13.87
C HIS A 166 1.35 6.38 -12.89
N ARG A 167 2.66 6.52 -12.70
CA ARG A 167 3.49 5.63 -11.87
C ARG A 167 2.93 5.42 -10.47
N GLU A 168 2.61 6.49 -9.77
CA GLU A 168 2.10 6.40 -8.39
C GLU A 168 0.72 5.72 -8.34
N ALA A 169 -0.18 6.05 -9.26
CA ALA A 169 -1.49 5.40 -9.34
C ALA A 169 -1.39 3.88 -9.59
N LEU A 170 -0.44 3.45 -10.44
CA LEU A 170 -0.18 2.04 -10.72
C LEU A 170 0.39 1.31 -9.48
N ARG A 171 1.29 1.96 -8.74
CA ARG A 171 1.82 1.43 -7.46
C ARG A 171 0.74 1.29 -6.42
N ASP A 172 -0.08 2.32 -6.25
CA ASP A 172 -1.16 2.37 -5.27
C ASP A 172 -2.22 1.31 -5.57
N TYR A 173 -2.52 1.06 -6.84
CA TYR A 173 -3.44 0.00 -7.25
C TYR A 173 -3.00 -1.37 -6.69
N PHE A 174 -1.75 -1.79 -6.92
CA PHE A 174 -1.26 -3.06 -6.42
C PHE A 174 -1.03 -3.04 -4.90
N MET A 175 -0.60 -1.91 -4.35
CA MET A 175 -0.44 -1.76 -2.90
C MET A 175 -1.78 -1.97 -2.17
N LYS A 176 -2.85 -1.37 -2.67
CA LYS A 176 -4.21 -1.54 -2.12
C LYS A 176 -4.66 -3.00 -2.18
N ILE A 177 -4.38 -3.69 -3.29
CA ILE A 177 -4.68 -5.11 -3.42
C ILE A 177 -3.96 -5.94 -2.35
N GLU A 178 -2.66 -5.73 -2.18
CA GLU A 178 -1.88 -6.48 -1.19
C GLU A 178 -2.31 -6.16 0.25
N ILE A 179 -2.58 -4.89 0.57
CA ILE A 179 -3.09 -4.48 1.88
C ILE A 179 -4.44 -5.15 2.17
N ASN A 180 -5.37 -5.15 1.22
CA ASN A 180 -6.67 -5.81 1.39
C ASN A 180 -6.51 -7.31 1.66
N ARG A 181 -5.66 -8.01 0.90
CA ARG A 181 -5.37 -9.43 1.12
C ARG A 181 -4.72 -9.71 2.47
N ILE A 182 -3.86 -8.83 2.93
CA ILE A 182 -3.27 -8.92 4.28
C ILE A 182 -4.39 -8.74 5.31
N GLN A 183 -5.28 -7.77 5.15
CA GLN A 183 -6.42 -7.57 6.03
C GLN A 183 -7.33 -8.79 6.06
N ASP A 184 -7.71 -9.33 4.91
CA ASP A 184 -8.54 -10.53 4.81
C ASP A 184 -7.93 -11.71 5.58
N LYS A 185 -6.61 -11.90 5.47
CA LYS A 185 -5.90 -12.96 6.18
C LYS A 185 -5.80 -12.69 7.69
N LEU A 186 -5.42 -11.48 8.09
CA LEU A 186 -5.22 -11.10 9.49
C LEU A 186 -6.52 -11.16 10.28
N PHE A 187 -7.61 -10.69 9.68
CA PHE A 187 -8.88 -10.51 10.38
C PHE A 187 -9.86 -11.66 10.17
N ALA A 188 -9.49 -12.69 9.39
CA ALA A 188 -10.24 -13.95 9.32
C ALA A 188 -10.13 -14.78 10.60
N GLY A 189 -9.08 -14.59 11.39
CA GLY A 189 -8.79 -15.31 12.62
C GLY A 189 -9.36 -14.67 13.88
N THR A 190 -8.85 -15.12 15.01
CA THR A 190 -9.17 -14.55 16.33
C THR A 190 -8.64 -13.12 16.44
N MET A 191 -9.41 -12.25 17.09
CA MET A 191 -9.10 -10.84 17.30
C MET A 191 -9.04 -10.53 18.79
N GLU A 192 -8.24 -9.54 19.16
CA GLU A 192 -8.15 -9.02 20.54
C GLU A 192 -9.32 -8.03 20.83
N LYS A 193 -10.54 -8.59 20.93
CA LYS A 193 -11.77 -7.79 21.12
C LYS A 193 -11.75 -6.93 22.38
N ASN A 194 -11.07 -7.38 23.45
CA ASN A 194 -10.95 -6.62 24.69
C ASN A 194 -10.08 -5.37 24.50
N ILE A 195 -9.00 -5.47 23.71
CA ILE A 195 -8.19 -4.31 23.36
C ILE A 195 -9.02 -3.33 22.53
N SER A 196 -9.72 -3.79 21.50
CA SER A 196 -10.57 -2.91 20.68
C SER A 196 -11.68 -2.22 21.50
N LYS A 197 -12.25 -2.90 22.50
CA LYS A 197 -13.21 -2.30 23.43
C LYS A 197 -12.55 -1.23 24.32
N MET A 198 -11.38 -1.52 24.87
CA MET A 198 -10.61 -0.58 25.69
C MET A 198 -10.25 0.68 24.89
N LEU A 199 -9.76 0.53 23.65
CA LEU A 199 -9.48 1.67 22.77
C LEU A 199 -10.70 2.56 22.56
N LYS A 200 -11.88 1.96 22.37
CA LYS A 200 -13.13 2.69 22.22
C LYS A 200 -13.55 3.42 23.50
N SER A 201 -13.44 2.75 24.66
CA SER A 201 -13.91 3.32 25.93
C SER A 201 -12.99 4.37 26.53
N ASN A 202 -11.68 4.24 26.32
CA ASN A 202 -10.68 5.12 26.96
C ASN A 202 -10.18 6.23 26.04
N HIS A 203 -10.25 6.04 24.69
CA HIS A 203 -9.61 6.93 23.74
C HIS A 203 -10.52 7.41 22.61
N ASP A 204 -11.79 7.03 22.56
CA ASP A 204 -12.77 7.41 21.53
C ASP A 204 -12.40 7.00 20.10
N PHE A 205 -11.61 5.94 19.93
CA PHE A 205 -11.34 5.36 18.63
C PHE A 205 -11.37 3.83 18.67
N THR A 206 -11.45 3.21 17.51
CA THR A 206 -11.41 1.76 17.33
C THR A 206 -10.33 1.38 16.33
N MET A 207 -9.78 0.18 16.51
CA MET A 207 -8.86 -0.47 15.57
C MET A 207 -9.06 -1.98 15.65
N LYS A 208 -8.95 -2.67 14.52
CA LYS A 208 -8.95 -4.14 14.50
C LYS A 208 -7.57 -4.63 14.93
N ILE A 209 -7.48 -5.28 16.07
CA ILE A 209 -6.22 -5.79 16.61
C ILE A 209 -6.18 -7.31 16.44
N PRO A 210 -5.23 -7.86 15.65
CA PRO A 210 -5.06 -9.30 15.50
C PRO A 210 -4.67 -9.98 16.83
N TYR A 211 -4.85 -11.29 16.88
CA TYR A 211 -4.49 -12.09 18.05
C TYR A 211 -3.00 -11.97 18.40
N GLY A 212 -2.72 -12.00 19.72
CA GLY A 212 -1.37 -12.02 20.27
C GLY A 212 -0.80 -10.64 20.64
N TYR A 213 -1.47 -9.54 20.28
CA TYR A 213 -1.12 -8.23 20.81
C TYR A 213 -1.50 -8.10 22.28
N LYS A 214 -0.69 -7.38 23.04
CA LYS A 214 -0.93 -7.01 24.43
C LYS A 214 -0.78 -5.52 24.61
N VAL A 215 -1.51 -4.95 25.55
CA VAL A 215 -1.35 -3.55 25.97
C VAL A 215 -0.06 -3.45 26.76
N SER A 216 0.89 -2.66 26.27
CA SER A 216 2.16 -2.36 26.95
C SER A 216 2.04 -1.09 27.78
N MET A 217 1.31 -0.09 27.27
CA MET A 217 1.04 1.16 27.97
C MET A 217 -0.34 1.70 27.57
N ASN A 218 -1.03 2.33 28.52
CA ASN A 218 -2.36 2.93 28.31
C ASN A 218 -2.47 4.17 29.21
N GLU A 219 -2.17 5.34 28.65
CA GLU A 219 -2.21 6.64 29.30
C GLU A 219 -3.34 7.49 28.70
N ASP A 220 -3.58 8.68 29.22
CA ASP A 220 -4.72 9.53 28.83
C ASP A 220 -4.79 9.82 27.32
N ASN A 221 -3.63 10.04 26.68
CA ASN A 221 -3.52 10.39 25.27
C ASN A 221 -2.51 9.54 24.48
N PHE A 222 -2.10 8.40 25.08
CA PHE A 222 -1.14 7.49 24.47
C PHE A 222 -1.51 6.04 24.79
N VAL A 223 -1.50 5.19 23.76
CA VAL A 223 -1.63 3.76 23.91
C VAL A 223 -0.58 3.03 23.08
N TRP A 224 0.05 2.01 23.68
CA TRP A 224 1.06 1.20 23.04
C TRP A 224 0.71 -0.27 23.14
N LEU A 225 0.65 -0.93 21.98
CA LEU A 225 0.34 -2.35 21.81
C LEU A 225 1.56 -3.08 21.26
N ARG A 226 1.87 -4.26 21.81
CA ARG A 226 3.01 -5.07 21.37
C ARG A 226 2.56 -6.50 21.08
N GLN A 227 3.11 -7.06 20.00
CA GLN A 227 3.06 -8.49 19.70
C GLN A 227 4.49 -9.02 19.66
N LEU A 228 4.82 -9.90 20.60
CA LEU A 228 6.14 -10.51 20.72
C LEU A 228 6.10 -11.89 20.05
N ASP A 229 6.88 -12.05 18.99
CA ASP A 229 7.14 -13.31 18.33
C ASP A 229 8.65 -13.58 18.32
N ARG A 230 9.05 -14.85 18.14
CA ARG A 230 10.49 -15.23 18.13
C ARG A 230 11.28 -14.60 16.97
N GLU A 231 10.61 -14.28 15.88
CA GLU A 231 11.25 -13.81 14.65
C GLU A 231 11.07 -12.30 14.44
N VAL A 232 9.99 -11.73 14.94
CA VAL A 232 9.65 -10.32 14.74
C VAL A 232 8.82 -9.80 15.89
N GLU A 233 9.25 -8.68 16.45
CA GLU A 233 8.42 -7.91 17.36
C GLU A 233 7.68 -6.84 16.57
N LYS A 234 6.36 -6.75 16.75
CA LYS A 234 5.48 -5.79 16.12
C LYS A 234 4.87 -4.89 17.15
N ASN A 235 4.95 -3.60 16.91
CA ASN A 235 4.50 -2.57 17.82
C ASN A 235 3.56 -1.60 17.10
N ILE A 236 2.52 -1.18 17.80
CA ILE A 236 1.58 -0.16 17.34
C ILE A 236 1.38 0.81 18.47
N TYR A 237 1.51 2.09 18.20
CA TYR A 237 1.07 3.09 19.16
C TYR A 237 0.19 4.15 18.49
N VAL A 238 -0.65 4.75 19.30
CA VAL A 238 -1.49 5.88 18.95
C VAL A 238 -1.24 6.97 19.99
N TYR A 239 -0.89 8.15 19.51
CA TYR A 239 -0.78 9.38 20.28
C TYR A 239 -1.75 10.39 19.73
N TYR A 240 -2.34 11.23 20.58
CA TYR A 240 -3.18 12.32 20.14
C TYR A 240 -3.10 13.53 21.07
N GLU A 241 -3.33 14.70 20.50
CA GLU A 241 -3.40 15.97 21.21
C GLU A 241 -4.40 16.91 20.52
N ASP A 242 -4.73 18.05 21.15
CA ASP A 242 -5.57 19.05 20.51
C ASP A 242 -4.91 19.57 19.22
N TYR A 243 -5.68 19.65 18.14
CA TYR A 243 -5.18 20.20 16.89
C TYR A 243 -4.91 21.70 17.02
N ARG A 244 -3.77 22.16 16.55
CA ARG A 244 -3.36 23.56 16.64
C ARG A 244 -3.41 24.26 15.30
N ASP A 245 -2.59 23.82 14.36
CA ASP A 245 -2.48 24.42 13.03
C ASP A 245 -1.86 23.47 12.00
N GLU A 246 -1.87 23.87 10.72
CA GLU A 246 -1.34 23.07 9.61
C GLU A 246 0.17 22.82 9.68
N LYS A 247 0.94 23.58 10.46
CA LYS A 247 2.40 23.39 10.58
C LYS A 247 2.74 22.08 11.28
N SER A 248 1.80 21.52 12.05
CA SER A 248 1.92 20.18 12.64
C SER A 248 2.18 19.08 11.62
N PHE A 249 1.81 19.29 10.35
CA PHE A 249 2.02 18.36 9.25
C PHE A 249 3.35 18.51 8.52
N ASN A 250 4.18 19.47 8.87
CA ASN A 250 5.51 19.61 8.29
C ASN A 250 6.45 18.51 8.78
N LEU A 251 7.42 18.12 7.95
CA LEU A 251 8.32 17.01 8.25
C LEU A 251 9.06 17.19 9.60
N LYS A 252 9.65 18.34 9.82
CA LYS A 252 10.41 18.57 11.06
C LYS A 252 9.55 18.49 12.32
N PRO A 253 8.40 19.19 12.44
CA PRO A 253 7.45 19.03 13.55
C PRO A 253 7.01 17.56 13.77
N LEU A 254 6.76 16.80 12.71
CA LEU A 254 6.36 15.39 12.83
C LEU A 254 7.49 14.52 13.38
N VAL A 255 8.73 14.75 12.94
CA VAL A 255 9.89 14.03 13.46
C VAL A 255 10.17 14.42 14.92
N ASP A 256 10.12 15.72 15.25
CA ASP A 256 10.29 16.21 16.62
C ASP A 256 9.21 15.60 17.57
N LEU A 257 7.96 15.54 17.11
CA LEU A 257 6.87 14.90 17.85
C LEU A 257 7.13 13.41 18.05
N ARG A 258 7.52 12.71 16.98
CA ARG A 258 7.83 11.26 17.03
C ARG A 258 8.93 10.95 18.04
N ASP A 259 10.03 11.73 18.00
CA ASP A 259 11.16 11.53 18.88
C ASP A 259 10.79 11.87 20.35
N LYS A 260 9.97 12.89 20.58
CA LYS A 260 9.40 13.20 21.89
C LYS A 260 8.50 12.08 22.42
N ILE A 261 7.67 11.47 21.58
CA ILE A 261 6.86 10.29 21.95
C ILE A 261 7.80 9.15 22.37
N GLY A 262 8.85 8.88 21.57
CA GLY A 262 9.84 7.87 21.90
C GLY A 262 10.50 8.08 23.25
N GLU A 263 11.00 9.29 23.51
CA GLU A 263 11.62 9.69 24.78
C GLU A 263 10.65 9.58 25.97
N THR A 264 9.39 9.94 25.76
CA THR A 264 8.40 10.00 26.84
C THR A 264 7.83 8.64 27.20
N TYR A 265 7.59 7.75 26.21
CA TYR A 265 6.80 6.56 26.39
C TYR A 265 7.51 5.24 25.98
N ILE A 266 8.52 5.30 25.11
CA ILE A 266 9.15 4.11 24.52
C ILE A 266 10.65 4.10 24.89
N TYR A 267 10.92 3.83 26.16
CA TYR A 267 12.25 3.83 26.74
C TYR A 267 12.55 2.50 27.43
N ASP A 268 13.83 2.24 27.70
CA ASP A 268 14.26 1.10 28.50
C ASP A 268 13.90 1.33 29.98
N ILE A 269 13.31 0.33 30.62
CA ILE A 269 12.87 0.44 32.04
C ILE A 269 14.08 0.61 32.97
N GLU A 270 15.22 -0.03 32.65
CA GLU A 270 16.44 0.02 33.47
C GLU A 270 17.25 1.29 33.24
N ASP A 271 17.21 1.86 32.02
CA ASP A 271 17.89 3.12 31.68
C ASP A 271 16.99 4.00 30.79
N LYS A 272 16.27 4.93 31.39
CA LYS A 272 15.35 5.84 30.69
C LYS A 272 16.04 6.78 29.68
N GLU A 273 17.39 6.90 29.71
CA GLU A 273 18.11 7.62 28.69
C GLU A 273 18.27 6.81 27.38
N VAL A 274 17.90 5.52 27.42
CA VAL A 274 17.80 4.64 26.25
C VAL A 274 16.37 4.64 25.77
N PHE A 275 16.04 5.40 24.73
CA PHE A 275 14.70 5.57 24.20
C PHE A 275 14.68 5.50 22.67
N MET A 276 13.47 5.27 22.12
CA MET A 276 13.27 5.21 20.67
C MET A 276 13.42 6.62 20.06
N THR A 277 14.21 6.71 18.99
CA THR A 277 14.37 7.94 18.19
C THR A 277 14.41 7.61 16.70
N THR A 278 14.33 8.62 15.86
CA THR A 278 14.42 8.47 14.40
C THR A 278 15.87 8.24 13.96
N GLU A 279 16.10 7.24 13.10
CA GLU A 279 17.39 7.05 12.45
C GLU A 279 17.51 8.01 11.26
N THR A 280 18.53 8.87 11.28
CA THR A 280 18.72 9.94 10.29
C THR A 280 19.64 9.57 9.13
N LEU A 281 20.34 8.42 9.22
CA LEU A 281 21.20 7.94 8.14
C LEU A 281 20.41 7.44 6.92
N VAL A 282 19.16 7.04 7.13
CA VAL A 282 18.23 6.65 6.05
C VAL A 282 17.26 7.81 5.84
N PRO A 283 17.17 8.35 4.61
CA PRO A 283 16.20 9.40 4.32
C PRO A 283 14.77 8.97 4.65
N LEU A 284 14.03 9.84 5.33
CA LEU A 284 12.62 9.64 5.60
C LEU A 284 11.81 9.83 4.30
N ASP A 285 10.85 8.95 4.09
CA ASP A 285 9.84 9.10 3.04
C ASP A 285 8.58 9.73 3.64
N SER A 286 8.27 10.96 3.21
CA SER A 286 7.13 11.74 3.71
C SER A 286 6.21 12.11 2.57
N ASN A 287 4.95 11.66 2.63
CA ASN A 287 3.98 11.87 1.57
C ASN A 287 2.63 12.34 2.11
N ARG A 288 1.98 13.24 1.36
CA ARG A 288 0.57 13.58 1.58
C ARG A 288 -0.29 12.46 1.00
N VAL A 289 -1.17 11.89 1.82
CA VAL A 289 -1.97 10.73 1.45
C VAL A 289 -3.43 10.92 1.84
N ASN A 290 -4.31 10.15 1.22
CA ASN A 290 -5.66 9.96 1.71
C ASN A 290 -5.66 8.77 2.67
N PHE A 291 -5.89 9.02 3.95
CA PHE A 291 -6.00 7.99 4.97
C PHE A 291 -7.44 7.90 5.45
N ASN A 292 -8.14 6.83 5.08
CA ASN A 292 -9.56 6.63 5.44
C ASN A 292 -10.45 7.84 5.15
N ASN A 293 -10.31 8.42 3.95
CA ASN A 293 -11.01 9.63 3.47
C ASN A 293 -10.64 10.93 4.20
N LYS A 294 -9.54 10.95 4.97
CA LYS A 294 -8.98 12.13 5.59
C LYS A 294 -7.67 12.54 4.93
N PHE A 295 -7.38 13.85 4.91
CA PHE A 295 -6.02 14.31 4.65
C PHE A 295 -5.09 13.78 5.73
N ALA A 296 -3.98 13.20 5.32
CA ALA A 296 -2.93 12.75 6.25
C ALA A 296 -1.54 12.96 5.65
N VAL A 297 -0.55 12.98 6.51
CA VAL A 297 0.85 12.82 6.14
C VAL A 297 1.32 11.46 6.60
N SER A 298 1.77 10.62 5.66
CA SER A 298 2.47 9.37 5.99
C SER A 298 3.96 9.62 6.12
N LEU A 299 4.58 8.99 7.11
CA LEU A 299 6.02 9.01 7.32
C LEU A 299 6.52 7.57 7.38
N ARG A 300 7.61 7.27 6.66
CA ARG A 300 8.27 5.97 6.69
C ARG A 300 9.76 6.16 6.87
N GLY A 301 10.38 5.27 7.62
CA GLY A 301 11.80 5.34 7.86
C GLY A 301 12.30 4.25 8.79
N MET A 302 13.49 4.49 9.32
CA MET A 302 14.09 3.64 10.32
C MET A 302 14.08 4.34 11.67
N TRP A 303 13.89 3.56 12.72
CA TRP A 303 14.05 3.98 14.10
C TRP A 303 15.26 3.28 14.73
N LYS A 304 15.83 3.86 15.76
CA LYS A 304 16.88 3.28 16.59
C LYS A 304 16.66 3.63 18.05
N LEU A 305 17.36 2.96 18.94
CA LEU A 305 17.52 3.41 20.31
C LEU A 305 18.60 4.49 20.38
N SER A 306 18.45 5.44 21.31
CA SER A 306 19.33 6.60 21.45
C SER A 306 20.79 6.23 21.75
N LYS A 307 21.04 5.15 22.46
CA LYS A 307 22.38 4.74 22.92
C LYS A 307 22.89 3.40 22.38
N ASN A 308 22.08 2.63 21.65
CA ASN A 308 22.53 1.33 21.15
C ASN A 308 22.09 1.09 19.69
N ALA A 309 22.57 -0.01 19.09
CA ALA A 309 22.36 -0.32 17.69
C ALA A 309 21.01 -1.02 17.38
N LEU A 310 20.13 -1.21 18.39
CA LEU A 310 18.82 -1.79 18.13
C LEU A 310 17.95 -0.80 17.35
N GLY A 311 17.34 -1.27 16.29
CA GLY A 311 16.48 -0.45 15.45
C GLY A 311 15.65 -1.30 14.50
N GLY A 312 14.81 -0.64 13.72
CA GLY A 312 13.94 -1.30 12.76
C GLY A 312 13.21 -0.29 11.88
N ALA A 313 12.28 -0.79 11.08
CA ALA A 313 11.47 0.04 10.21
C ALA A 313 10.19 0.51 10.92
N PHE A 314 9.66 1.66 10.49
CA PHE A 314 8.37 2.17 10.90
C PHE A 314 7.54 2.73 9.74
N VAL A 315 6.25 2.80 9.93
CA VAL A 315 5.29 3.53 9.11
C VAL A 315 4.30 4.25 10.03
N SER A 316 4.06 5.53 9.77
CA SER A 316 3.11 6.31 10.54
C SER A 316 2.16 7.13 9.66
N TYR A 317 1.07 7.57 10.26
CA TYR A 317 0.11 8.51 9.69
C TYR A 317 -0.22 9.59 10.71
N ALA A 318 -0.14 10.84 10.27
CA ALA A 318 -0.59 11.99 11.03
C ALA A 318 -1.81 12.60 10.35
N PHE A 319 -2.91 12.80 11.06
CA PHE A 319 -4.17 13.32 10.54
C PHE A 319 -4.98 14.01 11.63
N VAL A 320 -6.04 14.74 11.25
CA VAL A 320 -6.96 15.39 12.17
C VAL A 320 -8.34 14.75 12.09
N ASP A 321 -8.95 14.55 13.24
CA ASP A 321 -10.37 14.38 13.37
C ASP A 321 -10.99 15.76 13.64
N GLU A 322 -11.74 16.29 12.65
CA GLU A 322 -12.31 17.63 12.72
C GLU A 322 -13.45 17.72 13.72
N GLU A 323 -14.21 16.62 13.94
CA GLU A 323 -15.32 16.59 14.90
C GLU A 323 -14.82 16.71 16.34
N LEU A 324 -13.71 16.04 16.66
CA LEU A 324 -13.07 16.06 17.97
C LEU A 324 -12.05 17.19 18.12
N ASN A 325 -11.72 17.92 17.04
CA ASN A 325 -10.61 18.87 16.96
C ASN A 325 -9.29 18.24 17.48
N ARG A 326 -9.04 17.00 17.11
CA ARG A 326 -7.97 16.18 17.66
C ARG A 326 -6.96 15.79 16.57
N PHE A 327 -5.70 16.12 16.80
CA PHE A 327 -4.59 15.64 15.97
C PHE A 327 -4.17 14.26 16.43
N TYR A 328 -4.10 13.31 15.51
CA TYR A 328 -3.64 11.94 15.75
C TYR A 328 -2.29 11.69 15.08
N TYR A 329 -1.39 11.02 15.80
CA TYR A 329 -0.20 10.41 15.26
C TYR A 329 -0.25 8.92 15.58
N ILE A 330 -0.37 8.08 14.55
CA ILE A 330 -0.43 6.63 14.68
C ILE A 330 0.74 5.98 13.98
N GLU A 331 1.39 5.02 14.63
CA GLU A 331 2.58 4.37 14.08
C GLU A 331 2.57 2.87 14.31
N GLY A 332 3.03 2.13 13.30
CA GLY A 332 3.45 0.75 13.41
C GLY A 332 4.96 0.64 13.20
N TYR A 333 5.68 0.06 14.15
CA TYR A 333 7.11 -0.18 14.03
C TYR A 333 7.47 -1.63 14.38
N ILE A 334 8.60 -2.09 13.85
CA ILE A 334 9.01 -3.49 13.96
C ILE A 334 10.45 -3.62 14.42
N VAL A 335 10.73 -4.72 15.14
CA VAL A 335 12.08 -5.20 15.45
C VAL A 335 12.24 -6.55 14.76
N ASN A 336 13.01 -6.63 13.68
CA ASN A 336 13.30 -7.87 12.96
C ASN A 336 14.72 -7.84 12.34
N PRO A 337 15.76 -7.89 13.14
CA PRO A 337 17.13 -7.76 12.69
C PRO A 337 17.47 -8.85 11.66
N GLY A 338 18.20 -8.44 10.61
CA GLY A 338 18.69 -9.36 9.58
C GLY A 338 17.63 -9.92 8.62
N LYS A 339 16.34 -9.56 8.76
CA LYS A 339 15.24 -10.07 7.92
C LYS A 339 14.61 -8.97 7.07
N LYS A 340 13.90 -9.39 6.01
CA LYS A 340 13.12 -8.50 5.15
C LYS A 340 12.00 -7.81 5.93
N LYS A 341 11.79 -6.53 5.65
CA LYS A 341 10.89 -5.64 6.38
C LYS A 341 9.62 -5.30 5.61
N ARG A 342 9.67 -5.32 4.28
CA ARG A 342 8.57 -4.90 3.40
C ARG A 342 7.21 -5.48 3.79
N ASP A 343 7.13 -6.80 3.89
CA ASP A 343 5.84 -7.47 4.07
C ASP A 343 5.31 -7.28 5.50
N VAL A 344 6.21 -7.17 6.50
CA VAL A 344 5.81 -6.87 7.89
C VAL A 344 5.35 -5.41 8.03
N ILE A 345 5.99 -4.46 7.36
CA ILE A 345 5.55 -3.06 7.33
C ILE A 345 4.17 -2.94 6.64
N ARG A 346 3.91 -3.71 5.58
CA ARG A 346 2.56 -3.78 4.98
C ARG A 346 1.52 -4.35 5.93
N GLU A 347 1.90 -5.30 6.76
CA GLU A 347 1.02 -5.79 7.84
C GLU A 347 0.69 -4.68 8.83
N MET A 348 1.68 -3.86 9.24
CA MET A 348 1.43 -2.69 10.07
C MET A 348 0.48 -1.71 9.37
N MET A 349 0.72 -1.38 8.12
CA MET A 349 -0.20 -0.53 7.34
C MET A 349 -1.62 -1.11 7.30
N ALA A 350 -1.75 -2.42 7.12
CA ALA A 350 -3.05 -3.09 7.08
C ALA A 350 -3.82 -2.97 8.40
N ILE A 351 -3.13 -3.02 9.54
CA ILE A 351 -3.73 -2.83 10.86
C ILE A 351 -4.09 -1.35 11.08
N LEU A 352 -3.15 -0.43 10.83
CA LEU A 352 -3.37 1.02 10.99
C LEU A 352 -4.54 1.52 10.14
N ASN A 353 -4.71 1.01 8.92
CA ASN A 353 -5.82 1.38 8.02
C ASN A 353 -7.20 0.97 8.55
N THR A 354 -7.28 0.22 9.65
CA THR A 354 -8.55 -0.09 10.32
C THR A 354 -8.94 0.92 11.39
N PHE A 355 -8.09 1.93 11.63
CA PHE A 355 -8.38 3.00 12.59
C PHE A 355 -9.65 3.76 12.20
N LYS A 356 -10.53 3.99 13.19
CA LYS A 356 -11.74 4.81 13.06
C LYS A 356 -12.00 5.51 14.38
N THR A 357 -12.38 6.77 14.33
CA THR A 357 -12.90 7.47 15.51
C THR A 357 -14.29 6.95 15.87
N THR A 358 -14.78 7.26 17.06
CA THR A 358 -16.09 6.78 17.51
C THR A 358 -17.23 7.35 16.66
N GLY A 359 -17.15 8.62 16.22
CA GLY A 359 -18.09 9.22 15.29
C GLY A 359 -18.20 8.48 13.96
N GLU A 360 -17.07 8.16 13.33
CA GLU A 360 -17.01 7.39 12.08
C GLU A 360 -17.54 5.95 12.21
N SER A 361 -17.39 5.36 13.40
CA SER A 361 -17.88 4.00 13.66
C SER A 361 -19.40 3.94 13.78
N GLN A 362 -20.05 5.05 14.20
CA GLN A 362 -21.50 5.15 14.30
C GLN A 362 -22.15 5.49 12.95
N ALA A 363 -21.50 6.27 12.10
CA ALA A 363 -22.02 6.64 10.78
C ALA A 363 -22.08 5.45 9.78
N ASN A 364 -21.36 4.36 10.06
CA ASN A 364 -21.28 3.16 9.21
C ASN A 364 -22.00 1.94 9.82
N ALA A 365 -22.73 2.08 10.92
CA ALA A 365 -23.51 1.03 11.58
C ALA A 365 -24.99 1.17 11.28
#